data_a039afcbf216662dea2d4c8490597382
#
_entry.id   a039afcbf216662dea2d4c8490597382
#
_cell.length_a   1.000
_cell.length_b   1.000
_cell.length_c   1.000
_cell.angle_alpha   90.00
_cell.angle_beta   90.00
_cell.angle_gamma   90.00
#
_symmetry.space_group_name_H-M   'P 1'
#
loop_
_entity.id
_entity.type
_entity.pdbx_description
1 polymer ?
#
loop_
_entity_poly.entity_id
_entity_poly.type
_entity_poly.pdbx_seq_one_letter_code
_entity_poly.pdbx_strand_id
1 'polypeptide(L)'
;MKKVRLNGSHIKSLDEIIISGSKSESNRVLILKSIFQNISIINLSSSDDTKILEKNLNSTDFNLNVGHAGTAMRFLTAYLATLENKKFHLSGSKRMNERPIGILVKALNDLGFNINYIGNEGFPPIEIIGCKNLKNKVKL
;
A
#
# COMPACT_ATOMS: atom_id res chain seq x y z
N MET A 1 17.45 -5.29 -20.80
CA MET A 1 16.10 -5.76 -21.13
C MET A 1 16.21 -7.17 -21.65
N LYS A 2 15.59 -8.18 -21.00
CA LYS A 2 15.61 -9.57 -21.49
C LYS A 2 14.64 -9.68 -22.67
N LYS A 3 15.13 -10.13 -23.82
CA LYS A 3 14.29 -10.42 -24.99
C LYS A 3 13.85 -11.89 -24.90
N VAL A 4 12.56 -12.13 -25.01
CA VAL A 4 11.99 -13.47 -25.11
C VAL A 4 11.53 -13.68 -26.56
N ARG A 5 11.98 -14.76 -27.20
CA ARG A 5 11.53 -15.17 -28.51
C ARG A 5 10.59 -16.36 -28.34
N LEU A 6 9.34 -16.19 -28.69
CA LEU A 6 8.36 -17.29 -28.72
C LEU A 6 8.38 -17.93 -30.09
N ASN A 7 8.71 -19.22 -30.15
CA ASN A 7 8.51 -20.04 -31.32
C ASN A 7 7.18 -20.78 -31.19
N GLY A 8 6.50 -21.02 -32.28
CA GLY A 8 5.28 -21.84 -32.27
C GLY A 8 5.58 -23.20 -31.62
N SER A 9 4.86 -23.50 -30.56
CA SER A 9 4.98 -24.74 -29.79
C SER A 9 3.63 -25.45 -29.76
N HIS A 10 3.65 -26.79 -29.80
CA HIS A 10 2.45 -27.58 -29.56
C HIS A 10 2.14 -27.55 -28.06
N ILE A 11 0.97 -27.02 -27.70
CA ILE A 11 0.49 -27.04 -26.32
C ILE A 11 0.11 -28.49 -25.99
N LYS A 12 0.82 -29.10 -25.06
CA LYS A 12 0.40 -30.39 -24.47
C LYS A 12 -0.68 -30.15 -23.46
N SER A 13 -1.77 -30.84 -23.56
CA SER A 13 -3.00 -30.67 -22.74
C SER A 13 -2.86 -31.02 -21.26
N LEU A 14 -1.66 -31.24 -20.74
CA LEU A 14 -1.39 -31.71 -19.37
C LEU A 14 -0.41 -30.82 -18.59
N ASP A 15 -0.02 -29.67 -19.12
CA ASP A 15 0.91 -28.78 -18.40
C ASP A 15 0.12 -27.88 -17.44
N GLU A 16 0.32 -28.07 -16.14
CA GLU A 16 -0.20 -27.17 -15.11
C GLU A 16 0.63 -25.89 -15.10
N ILE A 17 -0.05 -24.75 -15.22
CA ILE A 17 0.58 -23.43 -15.13
C ILE A 17 0.26 -22.84 -13.76
N ILE A 18 1.28 -22.79 -12.89
CA ILE A 18 1.15 -22.13 -11.58
C ILE A 18 1.33 -20.62 -11.77
N ILE A 19 0.29 -19.87 -11.46
CA ILE A 19 0.32 -18.40 -11.46
C ILE A 19 0.28 -17.85 -10.03
N SER A 20 0.93 -16.70 -9.80
CA SER A 20 0.85 -16.01 -8.52
C SER A 20 -0.54 -15.40 -8.32
N GLY A 21 -0.91 -15.18 -7.07
CA GLY A 21 -2.16 -14.52 -6.72
C GLY A 21 -2.28 -13.11 -7.32
N SER A 22 -3.52 -12.62 -7.37
CA SER A 22 -3.84 -11.27 -7.84
C SER A 22 -3.20 -10.20 -6.94
N LYS A 23 -2.44 -9.27 -7.52
CA LYS A 23 -1.87 -8.14 -6.78
C LYS A 23 -2.95 -7.34 -6.05
N SER A 24 -4.04 -7.08 -6.73
CA SER A 24 -5.13 -6.24 -6.22
C SER A 24 -5.83 -6.84 -5.01
N GLU A 25 -6.07 -8.14 -5.03
CA GLU A 25 -6.65 -8.90 -3.90
C GLU A 25 -5.64 -9.03 -2.78
N SER A 26 -4.42 -9.44 -3.08
CA SER A 26 -3.34 -9.62 -2.11
C SER A 26 -3.11 -8.36 -1.27
N ASN A 27 -3.03 -7.19 -1.92
CA ASN A 27 -2.81 -5.94 -1.19
C ASN A 27 -3.97 -5.59 -0.25
N ARG A 28 -5.23 -5.89 -0.63
CA ARG A 28 -6.39 -5.67 0.25
C ARG A 28 -6.40 -6.64 1.43
N VAL A 29 -6.14 -7.91 1.16
CA VAL A 29 -6.14 -8.94 2.20
C VAL A 29 -4.97 -8.74 3.17
N LEU A 30 -3.82 -8.24 2.75
CA LEU A 30 -2.72 -7.85 3.64
C LEU A 30 -3.15 -6.77 4.65
N ILE A 31 -3.89 -5.76 4.23
CA ILE A 31 -4.44 -4.75 5.15
C ILE A 31 -5.43 -5.40 6.13
N LEU A 32 -6.35 -6.24 5.63
CA LEU A 32 -7.29 -6.95 6.49
C LEU A 32 -6.56 -7.84 7.51
N LYS A 33 -5.52 -8.56 7.09
CA LYS A 33 -4.68 -9.37 7.98
C LYS A 33 -3.99 -8.53 9.06
N SER A 34 -3.59 -7.31 8.76
CA SER A 34 -2.98 -6.41 9.73
C SER A 34 -3.98 -5.89 10.78
N ILE A 35 -5.28 -5.90 10.45
CA ILE A 35 -6.36 -5.53 11.37
C ILE A 35 -6.89 -6.76 12.11
N PHE A 36 -7.03 -7.89 11.41
CA PHE A 36 -7.58 -9.15 11.91
C PHE A 36 -6.52 -10.25 11.88
N GLN A 37 -5.91 -10.56 13.01
CA GLN A 37 -4.74 -11.45 13.11
C GLN A 37 -5.00 -12.93 12.73
N ASN A 38 -6.25 -13.35 12.63
CA ASN A 38 -6.65 -14.72 12.32
C ASN A 38 -6.81 -15.01 10.82
N ILE A 39 -6.39 -14.11 9.94
CA ILE A 39 -6.45 -14.31 8.49
C ILE A 39 -5.18 -15.01 8.00
N SER A 40 -5.33 -16.17 7.35
CA SER A 40 -4.27 -16.81 6.57
C SER A 40 -4.46 -16.48 5.09
N ILE A 41 -3.34 -16.25 4.39
CA ILE A 41 -3.36 -15.93 2.96
C ILE A 41 -2.66 -17.06 2.20
N ILE A 42 -3.37 -17.65 1.24
CA ILE A 42 -2.83 -18.67 0.34
C ILE A 42 -2.58 -18.00 -1.02
N ASN A 43 -1.45 -18.31 -1.64
CA ASN A 43 -1.06 -17.80 -2.97
C ASN A 43 -1.00 -16.25 -3.03
N LEU A 44 -0.25 -15.65 -2.12
CA LEU A 44 0.02 -14.21 -2.13
C LEU A 44 0.73 -13.80 -3.44
N SER A 45 0.37 -12.64 -3.97
CA SER A 45 1.01 -12.11 -5.19
C SER A 45 2.51 -11.90 -5.01
N SER A 46 3.29 -12.32 -5.98
CA SER A 46 4.75 -12.10 -6.06
C SER A 46 5.13 -10.71 -6.59
N SER A 47 4.16 -9.82 -6.84
CA SER A 47 4.42 -8.47 -7.37
C SER A 47 5.22 -7.60 -6.38
N ASP A 48 6.02 -6.68 -6.90
CA ASP A 48 6.83 -5.77 -6.08
C ASP A 48 5.96 -4.89 -5.17
N ASP A 49 4.80 -4.43 -5.66
CA ASP A 49 3.83 -3.67 -4.85
C ASP A 49 3.40 -4.44 -3.60
N THR A 50 3.11 -5.74 -3.75
CA THR A 50 2.66 -6.61 -2.65
C THR A 50 3.79 -6.85 -1.66
N LYS A 51 4.99 -7.16 -2.15
CA LYS A 51 6.18 -7.35 -1.29
C LYS A 51 6.53 -6.09 -0.50
N ILE A 52 6.46 -4.91 -1.15
CA ILE A 52 6.69 -3.62 -0.50
C ILE A 52 5.63 -3.34 0.56
N LEU A 53 4.36 -3.59 0.27
CA LEU A 53 3.28 -3.42 1.24
C LEU A 53 3.48 -4.34 2.45
N GLU A 54 3.69 -5.64 2.23
CA GLU A 54 3.92 -6.63 3.28
C GLU A 54 5.12 -6.26 4.16
N LYS A 55 6.26 -5.86 3.54
CA LYS A 55 7.45 -5.41 4.26
C LYS A 55 7.13 -4.22 5.18
N ASN A 56 6.42 -3.21 4.69
CA ASN A 56 6.11 -2.02 5.48
C ASN A 56 5.07 -2.29 6.58
N LEU A 57 4.11 -3.20 6.36
CA LEU A 57 3.15 -3.62 7.38
C LEU A 57 3.81 -4.38 8.55
N ASN A 58 4.87 -5.14 8.27
CA ASN A 58 5.63 -5.89 9.28
C ASN A 58 6.81 -5.09 9.87
N SER A 59 7.03 -3.85 9.44
CA SER A 59 8.13 -3.03 9.92
C SER A 59 7.84 -2.49 11.32
N THR A 60 8.88 -2.44 12.14
CA THR A 60 8.88 -1.73 13.43
C THR A 60 9.36 -0.28 13.30
N ASP A 61 9.86 0.09 12.11
CA ASP A 61 10.34 1.44 11.85
C ASP A 61 9.16 2.42 11.69
N PHE A 62 9.40 3.66 12.09
CA PHE A 62 8.46 4.77 11.87
C PHE A 62 8.74 5.51 10.55
N ASN A 63 9.90 5.32 9.94
CA ASN A 63 10.26 5.87 8.64
C ASN A 63 10.06 4.79 7.57
N LEU A 64 8.95 4.89 6.85
CA LEU A 64 8.53 3.90 5.86
C LEU A 64 8.76 4.41 4.44
N ASN A 65 9.23 3.53 3.56
CA ASN A 65 9.45 3.86 2.16
C ASN A 65 8.78 2.81 1.26
N VAL A 66 7.89 3.28 0.41
CA VAL A 66 7.15 2.42 -0.53
C VAL A 66 7.75 2.36 -1.92
N GLY A 67 8.94 2.94 -2.13
CA GLY A 67 9.54 2.99 -3.46
C GLY A 67 8.60 3.58 -4.50
N HIS A 68 8.22 2.79 -5.49
CA HIS A 68 7.28 3.19 -6.55
C HIS A 68 5.88 2.55 -6.43
N ALA A 69 5.59 1.86 -5.32
CA ALA A 69 4.34 1.12 -5.10
C ALA A 69 3.18 2.05 -4.71
N GLY A 70 2.45 2.57 -5.70
CA GLY A 70 1.37 3.54 -5.50
C GLY A 70 0.20 3.04 -4.68
N THR A 71 -0.14 1.75 -4.79
CA THR A 71 -1.18 1.12 -3.97
C THR A 71 -0.73 1.04 -2.51
N ALA A 72 0.53 0.66 -2.26
CA ALA A 72 1.09 0.62 -0.92
C ALA A 72 1.09 2.00 -0.26
N MET A 73 1.48 3.07 -0.98
CA MET A 73 1.41 4.45 -0.50
C MET A 73 0.00 4.77 0.04
N ARG A 74 -1.04 4.52 -0.75
CA ARG A 74 -2.42 4.88 -0.38
C ARG A 74 -2.97 4.02 0.75
N PHE A 75 -2.73 2.72 0.71
CA PHE A 75 -3.22 1.80 1.74
C PHE A 75 -2.54 2.04 3.07
N LEU A 76 -1.22 2.24 3.08
CA LEU A 76 -0.48 2.57 4.30
C LEU A 76 -0.90 3.92 4.87
N THR A 77 -1.13 4.94 4.03
CA THR A 77 -1.61 6.24 4.51
C THR A 77 -2.88 6.09 5.37
N ALA A 78 -3.86 5.32 4.87
CA ALA A 78 -5.10 5.10 5.62
C ALA A 78 -4.89 4.20 6.84
N TYR A 79 -4.17 3.08 6.70
CA TYR A 79 -3.95 2.13 7.78
C TYR A 79 -3.14 2.72 8.94
N LEU A 80 -2.02 3.37 8.65
CA LEU A 80 -1.15 3.95 9.69
C LEU A 80 -1.85 5.05 10.47
N ALA A 81 -2.77 5.79 9.84
CA ALA A 81 -3.58 6.80 10.51
C ALA A 81 -4.49 6.22 11.60
N THR A 82 -4.83 4.93 11.56
CA THR A 82 -5.62 4.23 12.59
C THR A 82 -4.79 3.71 13.76
N LEU A 83 -3.47 3.74 13.70
CA LEU A 83 -2.58 3.24 14.74
C LEU A 83 -2.32 4.29 15.81
N GLU A 84 -3.17 4.32 16.84
CA GLU A 84 -3.16 5.32 17.90
C GLU A 84 -1.77 5.55 18.54
N ASN A 85 -1.52 6.81 18.87
CA ASN A 85 -0.30 7.24 19.59
C ASN A 85 1.01 6.90 18.86
N LYS A 86 0.93 6.63 17.55
CA LYS A 86 2.11 6.42 16.71
C LYS A 86 2.25 7.53 15.70
N LYS A 87 3.50 7.87 15.39
CA LYS A 87 3.86 8.87 14.40
C LYS A 87 4.70 8.22 13.32
N PHE A 88 4.29 8.34 12.07
CA PHE A 88 4.96 7.75 10.93
C PHE A 88 5.38 8.81 9.92
N HIS A 89 6.51 8.55 9.28
CA HIS A 89 6.97 9.26 8.10
C HIS A 89 6.87 8.32 6.90
N LEU A 90 5.99 8.63 5.96
CA LEU A 90 5.75 7.78 4.79
C LEU A 90 6.24 8.49 3.53
N SER A 91 7.19 7.85 2.84
CA SER A 91 7.86 8.37 1.65
C SER A 91 7.90 7.35 0.52
N GLY A 92 8.38 7.76 -0.63
CA GLY A 92 8.62 6.88 -1.77
C GLY A 92 9.80 7.35 -2.62
N SER A 93 9.96 6.76 -3.81
CA SER A 93 10.92 7.23 -4.79
C SER A 93 10.59 8.66 -5.24
N LYS A 94 11.55 9.33 -5.90
CA LYS A 94 11.32 10.66 -6.48
C LYS A 94 10.03 10.69 -7.32
N ARG A 95 9.85 9.71 -8.21
CA ARG A 95 8.64 9.59 -9.03
C ARG A 95 7.37 9.34 -8.22
N MET A 96 7.44 8.67 -7.07
CA MET A 96 6.30 8.49 -6.18
C MET A 96 5.92 9.81 -5.52
N ASN A 97 6.89 10.59 -5.10
CA ASN A 97 6.67 11.90 -4.48
C ASN A 97 6.12 12.96 -5.47
N GLU A 98 6.12 12.68 -6.77
CA GLU A 98 5.47 13.48 -7.82
C GLU A 98 4.02 13.02 -8.11
N ARG A 99 3.53 11.98 -7.44
CA ARG A 99 2.16 11.45 -7.63
C ARG A 99 1.20 12.02 -6.59
N PRO A 100 0.08 12.62 -7.03
CA PRO A 100 -0.84 13.27 -6.11
C PRO A 100 -1.52 12.27 -5.15
N ILE A 101 -1.61 12.67 -3.88
CA ILE A 101 -2.30 11.95 -2.81
C ILE A 101 -3.30 12.87 -2.06
N GLY A 102 -3.41 14.12 -2.48
CA GLY A 102 -4.14 15.16 -1.77
C GLY A 102 -5.60 14.85 -1.49
N ILE A 103 -6.31 14.24 -2.45
CA ILE A 103 -7.72 13.86 -2.25
C ILE A 103 -7.87 12.88 -1.08
N LEU A 104 -7.00 11.87 -1.00
CA LEU A 104 -7.04 10.91 0.09
C LEU A 104 -6.69 11.56 1.44
N VAL A 105 -5.64 12.35 1.48
CA VAL A 105 -5.21 13.05 2.71
C VAL A 105 -6.31 14.00 3.18
N LYS A 106 -6.91 14.78 2.28
CA LYS A 106 -8.04 15.65 2.62
C LYS A 106 -9.20 14.86 3.21
N ALA A 107 -9.63 13.77 2.56
CA ALA A 107 -10.73 12.95 3.04
C ALA A 107 -10.44 12.34 4.43
N LEU A 108 -9.22 11.87 4.67
CA LEU A 108 -8.81 11.35 5.97
C LEU A 108 -8.79 12.45 7.05
N ASN A 109 -8.25 13.63 6.73
CA ASN A 109 -8.24 14.75 7.68
C ASN A 109 -9.66 15.27 7.97
N ASP A 110 -10.55 15.28 6.97
CA ASP A 110 -11.99 15.61 7.17
C ASP A 110 -12.68 14.61 8.10
N LEU A 111 -12.24 13.33 8.11
CA LEU A 111 -12.68 12.31 9.06
C LEU A 111 -12.11 12.50 10.47
N GLY A 112 -11.10 13.34 10.64
CA GLY A 112 -10.48 13.64 11.93
C GLY A 112 -9.10 13.00 12.14
N PHE A 113 -8.53 12.37 11.11
CA PHE A 113 -7.12 11.95 11.14
C PHE A 113 -6.19 13.16 11.08
N ASN A 114 -4.92 12.96 11.42
CA ASN A 114 -3.91 14.01 11.41
C ASN A 114 -2.77 13.60 10.46
N ILE A 115 -2.85 14.09 9.23
CA ILE A 115 -1.86 13.81 8.18
C ILE A 115 -1.36 15.13 7.61
N ASN A 116 -0.03 15.32 7.63
CA ASN A 116 0.64 16.54 7.20
C ASN A 116 1.59 16.26 6.02
N TYR A 117 1.73 17.21 5.12
CA TYR A 117 2.76 17.16 4.07
C TYR A 117 4.09 17.65 4.62
N ILE A 118 5.18 16.97 4.24
CA ILE A 118 6.55 17.36 4.64
C ILE A 118 7.18 18.25 3.55
N GLY A 119 6.74 18.09 2.32
CA GLY A 119 7.17 18.86 1.16
C GLY A 119 6.02 19.64 0.53
N ASN A 120 5.78 19.40 -0.74
CA ASN A 120 4.73 20.07 -1.50
C ASN A 120 3.34 19.59 -1.07
N GLU A 121 2.41 20.51 -0.88
CA GLU A 121 1.02 20.21 -0.57
C GLU A 121 0.39 19.32 -1.65
N GLY A 122 -0.33 18.30 -1.24
CA GLY A 122 -0.96 17.32 -2.14
C GLY A 122 -0.07 16.14 -2.55
N PHE A 123 1.21 16.12 -2.15
CA PHE A 123 2.19 15.11 -2.57
C PHE A 123 2.97 14.50 -1.39
N PRO A 124 3.42 13.23 -1.50
CA PRO A 124 4.37 12.68 -0.54
C PRO A 124 5.71 13.45 -0.59
N PRO A 125 6.56 13.36 0.45
CA PRO A 125 6.37 12.57 1.66
C PRO A 125 5.38 13.21 2.63
N ILE A 126 4.77 12.36 3.47
CA ILE A 126 3.78 12.77 4.46
C ILE A 126 4.15 12.27 5.86
N GLU A 127 3.72 13.04 6.85
CA GLU A 127 3.74 12.66 8.26
C GLU A 127 2.32 12.25 8.68
N ILE A 128 2.19 11.13 9.37
CA ILE A 128 0.93 10.57 9.82
C ILE A 128 0.98 10.42 11.32
N ILE A 129 0.02 11.03 12.04
CA ILE A 129 -0.15 10.86 13.47
C ILE A 129 -1.44 10.07 13.69
N GLY A 130 -1.30 8.84 14.17
CA GLY A 130 -2.43 7.93 14.37
C GLY A 130 -3.36 8.36 15.49
N CYS A 131 -4.66 8.30 15.23
CA CYS A 131 -5.70 8.69 16.21
C CYS A 131 -6.96 7.82 16.08
N LYS A 132 -7.86 7.90 17.06
CA LYS A 132 -9.08 7.09 17.17
C LYS A 132 -10.39 7.89 17.13
N ASN A 133 -10.35 9.16 17.49
CA ASN A 133 -11.56 9.99 17.56
C ASN A 133 -11.97 10.48 16.17
N LEU A 134 -12.72 9.66 15.44
CA LEU A 134 -13.09 9.92 14.07
C LEU A 134 -14.55 10.39 13.95
N LYS A 135 -14.78 11.28 13.01
CA LYS A 135 -16.13 11.61 12.53
C LYS A 135 -16.68 10.43 11.72
N ASN A 136 -17.97 10.21 11.76
CA ASN A 136 -18.64 9.12 11.04
C ASN A 136 -19.12 9.50 9.63
N LYS A 137 -18.86 10.73 9.17
CA LYS A 137 -19.25 11.21 7.84
C LYS A 137 -18.19 12.13 7.26
N VAL A 138 -17.92 11.95 5.97
CA VAL A 138 -17.09 12.83 5.14
C VAL A 138 -17.83 13.06 3.81
N LYS A 139 -17.66 14.24 3.23
CA LYS A 139 -18.09 14.55 1.87
C LYS A 139 -16.87 14.47 0.96
N LEU A 140 -16.89 13.57 -0.02
CA LEU A 140 -15.85 13.41 -1.05
C LEU A 140 -16.06 14.41 -2.20
#